data_33fa40ada93bedc833810a23689be2c9
#
_entry.id   33fa40ada93bedc833810a23689be2c9
#
_cell.length_a   1.000
_cell.length_b   1.000
_cell.length_c   1.000
_cell.angle_alpha   90.00
_cell.angle_beta   90.00
_cell.angle_gamma   90.00
#
_symmetry.space_group_name_H-M   'P 1'
#
loop_
_entity.id
_entity.type
_entity.pdbx_description
1 polymer ?
#
loop_
_entity_poly.entity_id
_entity_poly.type
_entity_poly.pdbx_seq_one_letter_code
_entity_poly.pdbx_strand_id
1 'polypeptide(L)'
;AMLEQLHVDVLDLGIVRDDPAALEAALRDAVARDADAVITSGGVSVGEADFTRDVMARLGEVTFASLALRPGRPLAVGTLARGDGAPGHALFFGLPGNPVASAVTFDAIVRAALLTLAGACVPPPAMYTAYTTQALKKRAGRTEYLRGIATRAADGRWHVAPAGSQSSASLSGLAAANCFIVLGHDAAAVDAGAPVDILPFGSPI
;
A
#
# COMPACT_ATOMS: atom_id res chain seq x y z
N ALA A 1 -11.47 -2.18 6.00
CA ALA A 1 -11.19 -3.55 5.50
C ALA A 1 -9.72 -3.97 5.73
N MET A 2 -8.70 -3.38 5.07
CA MET A 2 -7.29 -3.83 5.23
C MET A 2 -6.76 -3.63 6.65
N LEU A 3 -7.07 -2.52 7.30
CA LEU A 3 -6.69 -2.26 8.70
C LEU A 3 -7.39 -3.22 9.68
N GLU A 4 -8.67 -3.50 9.48
CA GLU A 4 -9.44 -4.43 10.32
C GLU A 4 -8.83 -5.84 10.33
N GLN A 5 -8.23 -6.27 9.20
CA GLN A 5 -7.51 -7.56 9.13
C GLN A 5 -6.24 -7.61 9.99
N LEU A 6 -5.73 -6.45 10.41
CA LEU A 6 -4.59 -6.36 11.32
C LEU A 6 -4.99 -6.33 12.80
N HIS A 7 -6.29 -6.40 13.09
CA HIS A 7 -6.84 -6.30 14.46
C HIS A 7 -6.40 -5.05 15.20
N VAL A 8 -6.28 -3.92 14.48
CA VAL A 8 -6.00 -2.60 15.05
C VAL A 8 -7.30 -1.83 15.23
N ASP A 9 -7.36 -0.96 16.23
CA ASP A 9 -8.47 -0.04 16.41
C ASP A 9 -8.41 1.06 15.35
N VAL A 10 -9.48 1.21 14.59
CA VAL A 10 -9.55 2.15 13.47
C VAL A 10 -10.37 3.38 13.85
N LEU A 11 -9.71 4.53 13.86
CA LEU A 11 -10.34 5.83 13.96
C LEU A 11 -10.60 6.38 12.56
N ASP A 12 -11.82 6.25 12.05
CA ASP A 12 -12.20 6.79 10.74
C ASP A 12 -12.53 8.28 10.85
N LEU A 13 -11.70 9.13 10.23
CA LEU A 13 -11.90 10.59 10.16
C LEU A 13 -12.70 11.00 8.91
N GLY A 14 -13.16 10.05 8.10
CA GLY A 14 -13.93 10.30 6.90
C GLY A 14 -13.12 10.94 5.78
N ILE A 15 -13.81 11.74 4.97
CA ILE A 15 -13.20 12.42 3.80
C ILE A 15 -12.83 13.84 4.19
N VAL A 16 -11.54 14.13 4.16
CA VAL A 16 -11.00 15.48 4.36
C VAL A 16 -10.89 16.17 2.99
N ARG A 17 -11.39 17.41 2.91
CA ARG A 17 -11.30 18.21 1.66
C ARG A 17 -9.85 18.59 1.36
N ASP A 18 -9.56 18.85 0.08
CA ASP A 18 -8.26 19.37 -0.38
C ASP A 18 -8.12 20.86 0.01
N ASP A 19 -8.05 21.10 1.30
CA ASP A 19 -7.90 22.39 1.96
C ASP A 19 -6.86 22.28 3.08
N PRO A 20 -5.86 23.18 3.12
CA PRO A 20 -4.77 23.10 4.11
C PRO A 20 -5.25 23.12 5.56
N ALA A 21 -6.25 23.97 5.86
CA ALA A 21 -6.77 24.11 7.22
C ALA A 21 -7.58 22.86 7.65
N ALA A 22 -8.38 22.30 6.73
CA ALA A 22 -9.11 21.07 6.96
C ALA A 22 -8.17 19.87 7.18
N LEU A 23 -7.11 19.76 6.37
CA LEU A 23 -6.09 18.73 6.52
C LEU A 23 -5.36 18.86 7.86
N GLU A 24 -4.89 20.06 8.20
CA GLU A 24 -4.20 20.30 9.47
C GLU A 24 -5.09 19.98 10.67
N ALA A 25 -6.37 20.40 10.64
CA ALA A 25 -7.32 20.12 11.70
C ALA A 25 -7.55 18.61 11.88
N ALA A 26 -7.74 17.85 10.79
CA ALA A 26 -7.93 16.41 10.85
C ALA A 26 -6.70 15.66 11.40
N LEU A 27 -5.50 16.08 11.02
CA LEU A 27 -4.27 15.48 11.53
C LEU A 27 -4.03 15.77 13.01
N ARG A 28 -4.35 17.01 13.46
CA ARG A 28 -4.30 17.38 14.88
C ARG A 28 -5.34 16.62 15.70
N ASP A 29 -6.55 16.42 15.18
CA ASP A 29 -7.59 15.62 15.84
C ASP A 29 -7.15 14.17 16.01
N ALA A 30 -6.58 13.55 14.98
CA ALA A 30 -6.04 12.20 15.06
C ALA A 30 -5.00 12.07 16.18
N VAL A 31 -4.03 12.98 16.21
CA VAL A 31 -2.97 12.98 17.23
C VAL A 31 -3.51 13.27 18.63
N ALA A 32 -4.45 14.20 18.78
CA ALA A 32 -5.09 14.53 20.06
C ALA A 32 -5.93 13.37 20.62
N ARG A 33 -6.38 12.46 19.77
CA ARG A 33 -7.08 11.22 20.14
C ARG A 33 -6.15 10.03 20.31
N ASP A 34 -4.87 10.28 20.53
CA ASP A 34 -3.83 9.29 20.82
C ASP A 34 -3.62 8.24 19.70
N ALA A 35 -3.87 8.57 18.44
CA ALA A 35 -3.56 7.67 17.35
C ALA A 35 -2.06 7.34 17.30
N ASP A 36 -1.70 6.07 17.21
CA ASP A 36 -0.30 5.61 17.07
C ASP A 36 0.20 5.76 15.64
N ALA A 37 -0.72 5.70 14.68
CA ALA A 37 -0.43 5.92 13.27
C ALA A 37 -1.58 6.65 12.58
N VAL A 38 -1.23 7.54 11.65
CA VAL A 38 -2.18 8.25 10.79
C VAL A 38 -1.93 7.84 9.34
N ILE A 39 -2.98 7.43 8.65
CA ILE A 39 -2.91 7.01 7.25
C ILE A 39 -3.85 7.86 6.42
N THR A 40 -3.33 8.47 5.36
CA THR A 40 -4.14 9.19 4.37
C THR A 40 -4.08 8.51 3.01
N SER A 41 -5.12 8.65 2.21
CA SER A 41 -5.17 8.23 0.81
C SER A 41 -5.45 9.45 -0.06
N GLY A 42 -4.49 9.83 -0.92
CA GLY A 42 -4.49 11.08 -1.68
C GLY A 42 -3.58 12.15 -1.09
N GLY A 43 -3.48 13.30 -1.75
CA GLY A 43 -2.67 14.43 -1.30
C GLY A 43 -1.14 14.24 -1.38
N VAL A 44 -0.65 13.14 -1.97
CA VAL A 44 0.80 12.86 -2.09
C VAL A 44 1.30 12.86 -3.52
N SER A 45 0.48 13.29 -4.48
CA SER A 45 0.85 13.38 -5.90
C SER A 45 1.59 14.67 -6.19
N VAL A 46 2.39 14.67 -7.27
CA VAL A 46 3.37 15.72 -7.63
C VAL A 46 2.75 17.10 -7.90
N GLY A 47 1.42 17.21 -8.07
CA GLY A 47 0.72 18.50 -8.31
C GLY A 47 -0.09 19.01 -7.11
N GLU A 48 -0.44 18.14 -6.18
CA GLU A 48 -1.24 18.46 -4.98
C GLU A 48 -0.36 18.54 -3.72
N ALA A 49 0.95 18.29 -3.88
CA ALA A 49 1.88 18.09 -2.78
C ALA A 49 2.35 19.38 -2.10
N ASP A 50 2.16 20.54 -2.69
CA ASP A 50 2.78 21.76 -2.14
C ASP A 50 2.16 22.15 -0.80
N PHE A 51 0.83 22.30 -0.70
CA PHE A 51 0.23 22.63 0.58
C PHE A 51 0.29 21.48 1.60
N THR A 52 0.22 20.22 1.11
CA THR A 52 0.38 19.05 1.98
C THR A 52 1.76 19.03 2.62
N ARG A 53 2.81 19.35 1.87
CA ARG A 53 4.18 19.46 2.41
C ARG A 53 4.27 20.54 3.48
N ASP A 54 3.67 21.72 3.24
CA ASP A 54 3.69 22.82 4.19
C ASP A 54 2.94 22.48 5.50
N VAL A 55 1.79 21.81 5.39
CA VAL A 55 1.04 21.32 6.55
C VAL A 55 1.88 20.30 7.33
N MET A 56 2.44 19.31 6.63
CA MET A 56 3.26 18.26 7.27
C MET A 56 4.50 18.85 7.96
N ALA A 57 5.18 19.81 7.35
CA ALA A 57 6.35 20.48 7.94
C ALA A 57 6.03 21.24 9.24
N ARG A 58 4.78 21.66 9.44
CA ARG A 58 4.34 22.28 10.70
C ARG A 58 3.96 21.26 11.77
N LEU A 59 3.59 20.04 11.38
CA LEU A 59 3.06 19.02 12.30
C LEU A 59 4.11 17.99 12.71
N GLY A 60 5.19 17.85 11.94
CA GLY A 60 6.21 16.86 12.22
C GLY A 60 7.26 16.73 11.14
N GLU A 61 7.91 15.58 11.09
CA GLU A 61 8.95 15.27 10.12
C GLU A 61 8.42 14.24 9.10
N VAL A 62 8.09 14.70 7.90
CA VAL A 62 7.53 13.85 6.84
C VAL A 62 8.37 13.95 5.57
N THR A 63 8.78 12.80 5.06
CA THR A 63 9.52 12.65 3.80
C THR A 63 8.59 12.18 2.69
N PHE A 64 8.66 12.84 1.53
CA PHE A 64 7.95 12.44 0.31
C PHE A 64 8.89 11.65 -0.58
N ALA A 65 8.61 10.38 -0.73
CA ALA A 65 9.44 9.43 -1.47
C ALA A 65 8.81 9.02 -2.81
N SER A 66 9.66 8.64 -3.74
CA SER A 66 9.26 8.02 -5.00
C SER A 66 9.76 6.57 -5.01
N LEU A 67 8.83 5.64 -4.90
CA LEU A 67 9.13 4.22 -4.83
C LEU A 67 9.31 3.61 -6.22
N ALA A 68 10.19 2.64 -6.35
CA ALA A 68 10.33 1.83 -7.56
C ALA A 68 9.24 0.73 -7.62
N LEU A 69 7.97 1.11 -7.38
CA LEU A 69 6.79 0.24 -7.39
C LEU A 69 5.82 0.63 -8.50
N ARG A 70 5.07 -0.34 -8.98
CA ARG A 70 3.94 -0.15 -9.89
C ARG A 70 2.79 -1.13 -9.59
N PRO A 71 1.57 -0.61 -9.34
CA PRO A 71 1.25 0.78 -9.00
C PRO A 71 1.76 1.13 -7.60
N GLY A 72 1.82 2.43 -7.23
CA GLY A 72 2.21 2.86 -5.89
C GLY A 72 3.53 3.62 -5.82
N ARG A 73 3.80 4.49 -6.81
CA ARG A 73 5.05 5.27 -6.87
C ARG A 73 5.18 6.32 -5.75
N PRO A 74 4.20 7.20 -5.49
CA PRO A 74 4.32 8.20 -4.44
C PRO A 74 4.03 7.60 -3.07
N LEU A 75 4.80 8.01 -2.06
CA LEU A 75 4.59 7.72 -0.65
C LEU A 75 5.07 8.90 0.17
N ALA A 76 4.28 9.34 1.15
CA ALA A 76 4.77 10.17 2.23
C ALA A 76 4.89 9.34 3.51
N VAL A 77 6.00 9.47 4.21
CA VAL A 77 6.26 8.71 5.45
C VAL A 77 6.99 9.56 6.45
N GLY A 78 6.65 9.44 7.70
CA GLY A 78 7.31 10.19 8.77
C GLY A 78 6.59 10.09 10.10
N THR A 79 6.71 11.14 10.90
CA THR A 79 6.10 11.24 12.22
C THR A 79 5.37 12.57 12.38
N LEU A 80 4.28 12.55 13.13
CA LEU A 80 3.55 13.74 13.58
C LEU A 80 3.78 13.92 15.09
N ALA A 81 4.11 15.14 15.50
CA ALA A 81 4.32 15.45 16.91
C ALA A 81 2.99 15.37 17.68
N ARG A 82 3.00 14.77 18.86
CA ARG A 82 1.90 14.85 19.82
C ARG A 82 1.96 16.21 20.47
N GLY A 83 1.15 17.19 20.05
CA GLY A 83 1.22 18.61 20.37
C GLY A 83 1.50 18.96 21.86
N ASP A 84 1.77 20.24 22.14
CA ASP A 84 1.91 20.88 23.47
C ASP A 84 2.87 20.18 24.46
N GLY A 85 3.99 19.64 23.97
CA GLY A 85 5.02 19.02 24.81
C GLY A 85 4.70 17.61 25.29
N ALA A 86 3.64 16.99 24.78
CA ALA A 86 3.37 15.59 25.05
C ALA A 86 4.48 14.71 24.44
N PRO A 87 5.02 13.72 25.18
CA PRO A 87 6.08 12.85 24.67
C PRO A 87 5.55 11.93 23.58
N GLY A 88 6.37 11.68 22.57
CA GLY A 88 6.10 10.73 21.52
C GLY A 88 5.58 11.33 20.21
N HIS A 89 5.43 10.46 19.23
CA HIS A 89 5.00 10.79 17.87
C HIS A 89 4.02 9.74 17.36
N ALA A 90 3.09 10.15 16.50
CA ALA A 90 2.32 9.22 15.69
C ALA A 90 3.08 8.96 14.37
N LEU A 91 3.10 7.73 13.88
CA LEU A 91 3.60 7.45 12.54
C LEU A 91 2.66 8.06 11.49
N PHE A 92 3.21 8.52 10.39
CA PHE A 92 2.42 9.05 9.28
C PHE A 92 2.71 8.29 7.98
N PHE A 93 1.64 7.90 7.28
CA PHE A 93 1.70 7.27 5.97
C PHE A 93 0.70 7.96 5.03
N GLY A 94 1.21 8.71 4.05
CA GLY A 94 0.43 9.26 2.95
C GLY A 94 0.50 8.31 1.76
N LEU A 95 -0.63 7.70 1.40
CA LEU A 95 -0.72 6.74 0.31
C LEU A 95 -1.21 7.41 -0.97
N PRO A 96 -0.94 6.81 -2.15
CA PRO A 96 -1.50 7.30 -3.41
C PRO A 96 -3.03 7.37 -3.35
N GLY A 97 -3.65 8.35 -4.01
CA GLY A 97 -5.11 8.44 -4.12
C GLY A 97 -5.74 7.35 -5.00
N ASN A 98 -4.94 6.66 -5.82
CA ASN A 98 -5.42 5.55 -6.63
C ASN A 98 -5.63 4.29 -5.78
N PRO A 99 -6.84 3.69 -5.74
CA PRO A 99 -7.17 2.60 -4.82
C PRO A 99 -6.25 1.38 -4.93
N VAL A 100 -5.89 0.97 -6.15
CA VAL A 100 -4.98 -0.18 -6.35
C VAL A 100 -3.57 0.15 -5.89
N ALA A 101 -3.12 1.38 -6.14
CA ALA A 101 -1.82 1.84 -5.68
C ALA A 101 -1.77 1.93 -4.15
N SER A 102 -2.84 2.41 -3.50
CA SER A 102 -2.96 2.43 -2.04
C SER A 102 -2.89 1.02 -1.47
N ALA A 103 -3.63 0.07 -2.03
CA ALA A 103 -3.62 -1.32 -1.58
C ALA A 103 -2.23 -1.94 -1.69
N VAL A 104 -1.56 -1.77 -2.85
CA VAL A 104 -0.18 -2.27 -3.05
C VAL A 104 0.80 -1.63 -2.07
N THR A 105 0.74 -0.30 -1.90
CA THR A 105 1.66 0.40 -0.98
C THR A 105 1.38 0.01 0.47
N PHE A 106 0.11 -0.19 0.82
CA PHE A 106 -0.27 -0.68 2.14
C PHE A 106 0.34 -2.07 2.42
N ASP A 107 0.12 -3.05 1.55
CA ASP A 107 0.63 -4.41 1.75
C ASP A 107 2.16 -4.47 1.71
N ALA A 108 2.79 -3.70 0.82
CA ALA A 108 4.24 -3.73 0.66
C ALA A 108 5.02 -3.04 1.80
N ILE A 109 4.42 -2.03 2.46
CA ILE A 109 5.14 -1.17 3.40
C ILE A 109 4.39 -0.98 4.72
N VAL A 110 3.15 -0.46 4.65
CA VAL A 110 2.44 0.02 5.85
C VAL A 110 2.05 -1.12 6.77
N ARG A 111 1.61 -2.24 6.21
CA ARG A 111 1.24 -3.44 6.98
C ARG A 111 2.36 -3.90 7.90
N ALA A 112 3.58 -4.03 7.39
CA ALA A 112 4.72 -4.45 8.18
C ALA A 112 5.06 -3.43 9.27
N ALA A 113 5.01 -2.14 8.96
CA ALA A 113 5.27 -1.07 9.92
C ALA A 113 4.24 -1.07 11.07
N LEU A 114 2.93 -1.21 10.78
CA LEU A 114 1.88 -1.26 11.79
C LEU A 114 2.02 -2.50 12.70
N LEU A 115 2.30 -3.66 12.12
CA LEU A 115 2.52 -4.88 12.90
C LEU A 115 3.76 -4.76 13.80
N THR A 116 4.83 -4.15 13.31
CA THR A 116 6.03 -3.88 14.11
C THR A 116 5.71 -2.90 15.24
N LEU A 117 4.93 -1.85 14.97
CA LEU A 117 4.48 -0.90 15.98
C LEU A 117 3.65 -1.59 17.07
N ALA A 118 2.82 -2.56 16.70
CA ALA A 118 2.06 -3.41 17.61
C ALA A 118 2.92 -4.47 18.35
N GLY A 119 4.24 -4.46 18.17
CA GLY A 119 5.16 -5.37 18.84
C GLY A 119 5.30 -6.75 18.19
N ALA A 120 4.75 -6.95 16.99
CA ALA A 120 4.89 -8.22 16.29
C ALA A 120 6.28 -8.36 15.64
N CYS A 121 6.82 -9.59 15.68
CA CYS A 121 7.94 -9.95 14.83
C CYS A 121 7.41 -10.27 13.44
N VAL A 122 7.63 -9.39 12.47
CA VAL A 122 7.04 -9.50 11.13
C VAL A 122 8.03 -10.18 10.18
N PRO A 123 7.80 -11.44 9.81
CA PRO A 123 8.58 -12.05 8.74
C PRO A 123 8.24 -11.40 7.40
N PRO A 124 9.11 -11.50 6.39
CA PRO A 124 8.76 -11.12 5.02
C PRO A 124 7.45 -11.79 4.61
N PRO A 125 6.61 -11.13 3.81
CA PRO A 125 5.35 -11.72 3.37
C PRO A 125 5.59 -13.04 2.63
N ALA A 126 4.80 -14.07 2.96
CA ALA A 126 4.90 -15.36 2.32
C ALA A 126 4.49 -15.25 0.85
N MET A 127 5.46 -15.44 -0.04
CA MET A 127 5.22 -15.54 -1.47
C MET A 127 5.18 -17.01 -1.88
N TYR A 128 4.33 -17.32 -2.84
CA TYR A 128 4.20 -18.67 -3.40
C TYR A 128 4.56 -18.63 -4.88
N THR A 129 5.20 -19.67 -5.37
CA THR A 129 5.45 -19.81 -6.80
C THR A 129 4.19 -20.31 -7.50
N ALA A 130 3.76 -19.58 -8.54
CA ALA A 130 2.68 -19.97 -9.45
C ALA A 130 3.16 -19.94 -10.89
N TYR A 131 2.49 -20.65 -11.79
CA TYR A 131 2.80 -20.65 -13.23
C TYR A 131 1.81 -19.74 -13.95
N THR A 132 2.31 -18.70 -14.63
CA THR A 132 1.43 -17.79 -15.36
C THR A 132 0.79 -18.44 -16.57
N THR A 133 -0.52 -18.27 -16.73
CA THR A 133 -1.26 -18.85 -17.88
C THR A 133 -1.08 -18.08 -19.18
N GLN A 134 -0.51 -16.86 -19.11
CA GLN A 134 -0.29 -15.99 -20.27
C GLN A 134 0.99 -15.16 -20.09
N ALA A 135 1.55 -14.68 -21.19
CA ALA A 135 2.74 -13.84 -21.15
C ALA A 135 2.47 -12.50 -20.43
N LEU A 136 3.39 -12.09 -19.57
CA LEU A 136 3.32 -10.86 -18.80
C LEU A 136 4.33 -9.85 -19.33
N LYS A 137 3.84 -8.67 -19.73
CA LYS A 137 4.70 -7.58 -20.19
C LYS A 137 5.25 -6.82 -18.97
N LYS A 138 6.58 -6.69 -18.93
CA LYS A 138 7.27 -5.91 -17.90
C LYS A 138 8.52 -5.23 -18.46
N ARG A 139 8.89 -4.10 -17.85
CA ARG A 139 10.19 -3.45 -18.04
C ARG A 139 10.95 -3.46 -16.73
N ALA A 140 12.25 -3.77 -16.76
CA ALA A 140 13.12 -3.67 -15.59
C ALA A 140 13.14 -2.25 -15.00
N GLY A 141 13.61 -2.12 -13.76
CA GLY A 141 13.77 -0.86 -13.03
C GLY A 141 12.67 -0.55 -12.01
N ARG A 142 11.71 -1.47 -11.78
CA ARG A 142 10.72 -1.38 -10.70
C ARG A 142 10.08 -2.73 -10.41
N THR A 143 9.61 -2.93 -9.21
CA THR A 143 8.75 -4.07 -8.86
C THR A 143 7.32 -3.79 -9.31
N GLU A 144 6.71 -4.73 -10.03
CA GLU A 144 5.32 -4.60 -10.48
C GLU A 144 4.41 -5.59 -9.75
N TYR A 145 3.27 -5.09 -9.27
CA TYR A 145 2.21 -5.85 -8.63
C TYR A 145 1.01 -5.88 -9.58
N LEU A 146 0.77 -7.02 -10.23
CA LEU A 146 -0.40 -7.21 -11.08
C LEU A 146 -1.47 -7.94 -10.28
N ARG A 147 -2.73 -7.54 -10.43
CA ARG A 147 -3.83 -8.28 -9.84
C ARG A 147 -3.97 -9.62 -10.53
N GLY A 148 -4.02 -10.68 -9.74
CA GLY A 148 -4.06 -12.05 -10.22
C GLY A 148 -5.22 -12.86 -9.64
N ILE A 149 -5.64 -13.86 -10.39
CA ILE A 149 -6.50 -14.94 -9.91
C ILE A 149 -5.64 -16.20 -9.94
N ALA A 150 -5.23 -16.65 -8.75
CA ALA A 150 -4.51 -17.89 -8.57
C ALA A 150 -5.49 -19.03 -8.30
N THR A 151 -5.27 -20.16 -8.96
CA THR A 151 -6.05 -21.38 -8.81
C THR A 151 -5.12 -22.58 -8.68
N ARG A 152 -5.49 -23.56 -7.86
CA ARG A 152 -4.72 -24.78 -7.72
C ARG A 152 -5.17 -25.82 -8.76
N ALA A 153 -4.26 -26.27 -9.56
CA ALA A 153 -4.54 -27.30 -10.56
C ALA A 153 -4.57 -28.72 -9.96
N ALA A 154 -5.06 -29.69 -10.72
CA ALA A 154 -5.15 -31.08 -10.29
C ALA A 154 -3.77 -31.73 -9.99
N ASP A 155 -2.70 -31.21 -10.58
CA ASP A 155 -1.32 -31.61 -10.33
C ASP A 155 -0.73 -30.99 -9.03
N GLY A 156 -1.53 -30.22 -8.29
CA GLY A 156 -1.15 -29.56 -7.06
C GLY A 156 -0.38 -28.24 -7.25
N ARG A 157 -0.10 -27.82 -8.47
CA ARG A 157 0.59 -26.56 -8.78
C ARG A 157 -0.39 -25.39 -8.76
N TRP A 158 0.14 -24.21 -8.40
CA TRP A 158 -0.58 -22.97 -8.55
C TRP A 158 -0.44 -22.44 -9.97
N HIS A 159 -1.57 -22.11 -10.59
CA HIS A 159 -1.63 -21.36 -11.85
C HIS A 159 -2.22 -19.98 -11.59
N VAL A 160 -1.72 -18.96 -12.27
CA VAL A 160 -2.19 -17.59 -12.08
C VAL A 160 -2.44 -16.90 -13.42
N ALA A 161 -3.56 -16.21 -13.52
CA ALA A 161 -3.89 -15.31 -14.61
C ALA A 161 -4.04 -13.87 -14.09
N PRO A 162 -3.64 -12.83 -14.84
CA PRO A 162 -4.02 -11.45 -14.51
C PRO A 162 -5.54 -11.28 -14.43
N ALA A 163 -6.02 -10.64 -13.36
CA ALA A 163 -7.43 -10.37 -13.15
C ALA A 163 -7.86 -9.13 -13.95
N GLY A 164 -8.61 -9.34 -15.02
CA GLY A 164 -9.21 -8.27 -15.82
C GLY A 164 -8.24 -7.17 -16.30
N SER A 165 -8.74 -5.94 -16.43
CA SER A 165 -7.91 -4.79 -16.79
C SER A 165 -6.93 -4.44 -15.69
N GLN A 166 -5.64 -4.32 -16.03
CA GLN A 166 -4.59 -3.90 -15.09
C GLN A 166 -4.50 -2.36 -14.91
N SER A 167 -5.53 -1.62 -15.33
CA SER A 167 -5.64 -0.18 -15.04
C SER A 167 -5.67 0.04 -13.53
N SER A 168 -4.82 0.93 -13.03
CA SER A 168 -4.72 1.25 -11.60
C SER A 168 -6.02 1.86 -11.01
N ALA A 169 -6.93 2.35 -11.85
CA ALA A 169 -8.24 2.88 -11.44
C ALA A 169 -9.33 1.80 -11.32
N SER A 170 -9.04 0.52 -11.68
CA SER A 170 -10.06 -0.54 -11.70
C SER A 170 -10.20 -1.22 -10.34
N LEU A 171 -11.13 -0.75 -9.51
CA LEU A 171 -11.53 -1.43 -8.26
C LEU A 171 -12.14 -2.81 -8.51
N SER A 172 -12.90 -2.97 -9.60
CA SER A 172 -13.49 -4.27 -9.96
C SER A 172 -12.44 -5.33 -10.22
N GLY A 173 -11.29 -4.94 -10.83
CA GLY A 173 -10.15 -5.84 -11.01
C GLY A 173 -9.47 -6.23 -9.69
N LEU A 174 -9.49 -5.35 -8.69
CA LEU A 174 -8.98 -5.66 -7.35
C LEU A 174 -9.96 -6.59 -6.60
N ALA A 175 -11.25 -6.33 -6.69
CA ALA A 175 -12.28 -7.14 -6.05
C ALA A 175 -12.37 -8.57 -6.63
N ALA A 176 -12.04 -8.76 -7.91
CA ALA A 176 -12.02 -10.06 -8.56
C ALA A 176 -10.73 -10.86 -8.30
N ALA A 177 -9.65 -10.20 -7.88
CA ALA A 177 -8.36 -10.82 -7.64
C ALA A 177 -8.32 -11.50 -6.26
N ASN A 178 -7.51 -12.55 -6.14
CA ASN A 178 -7.20 -13.18 -4.85
C ASN A 178 -5.70 -13.10 -4.49
N CYS A 179 -4.88 -12.53 -5.38
CA CYS A 179 -3.46 -12.32 -5.13
C CYS A 179 -2.92 -11.14 -5.96
N PHE A 180 -1.73 -10.69 -5.59
CA PHE A 180 -0.85 -9.98 -6.51
C PHE A 180 0.13 -10.95 -7.16
N ILE A 181 0.33 -10.85 -8.49
CA ILE A 181 1.49 -11.40 -9.19
C ILE A 181 2.62 -10.40 -9.00
N VAL A 182 3.72 -10.82 -8.40
CA VAL A 182 4.85 -9.96 -8.08
C VAL A 182 5.97 -10.20 -9.08
N LEU A 183 6.28 -9.17 -9.86
CA LEU A 183 7.37 -9.20 -10.81
C LEU A 183 8.51 -8.33 -10.27
N GLY A 184 9.61 -8.96 -9.85
CA GLY A 184 10.74 -8.33 -9.18
C GLY A 184 11.37 -7.18 -9.97
N HIS A 185 12.14 -6.32 -9.31
CA HIS A 185 12.72 -5.09 -9.85
C HIS A 185 13.47 -5.32 -11.19
N ASP A 186 14.30 -6.34 -11.24
CA ASP A 186 15.19 -6.62 -12.40
C ASP A 186 14.55 -7.57 -13.44
N ALA A 187 13.35 -8.09 -13.15
CA ALA A 187 12.66 -8.97 -14.05
C ALA A 187 12.29 -8.26 -15.37
N ALA A 188 12.40 -8.96 -16.46
CA ALA A 188 11.90 -8.57 -17.78
C ALA A 188 10.49 -9.17 -18.03
N ALA A 189 10.04 -9.17 -19.28
CA ALA A 189 8.82 -9.87 -19.67
C ALA A 189 8.90 -11.36 -19.31
N VAL A 190 7.76 -11.94 -18.95
CA VAL A 190 7.63 -13.35 -18.55
C VAL A 190 6.76 -14.08 -19.55
N ASP A 191 7.22 -15.22 -20.05
CA ASP A 191 6.49 -16.03 -21.00
C ASP A 191 5.35 -16.81 -20.33
N ALA A 192 4.33 -17.19 -21.12
CA ALA A 192 3.26 -18.06 -20.64
C ALA A 192 3.85 -19.42 -20.19
N GLY A 193 3.35 -19.92 -19.06
CA GLY A 193 3.83 -21.15 -18.43
C GLY A 193 5.07 -20.98 -17.56
N ALA A 194 5.70 -19.82 -17.53
CA ALA A 194 6.84 -19.56 -16.66
C ALA A 194 6.45 -19.33 -15.19
N PRO A 195 7.34 -19.64 -14.24
CA PRO A 195 7.10 -19.39 -12.82
C PRO A 195 7.13 -17.90 -12.49
N VAL A 196 6.24 -17.48 -11.61
CA VAL A 196 6.16 -16.13 -11.05
C VAL A 196 5.83 -16.22 -9.56
N ASP A 197 6.20 -15.21 -8.81
CA ASP A 197 5.80 -15.11 -7.41
C ASP A 197 4.39 -14.52 -7.29
N ILE A 198 3.59 -15.07 -6.40
CA ILE A 198 2.29 -14.52 -6.02
C ILE A 198 2.25 -14.19 -4.54
N LEU A 199 1.62 -13.07 -4.20
CA LEU A 199 1.32 -12.62 -2.85
C LEU A 199 -0.20 -12.71 -2.65
N PRO A 200 -0.71 -13.69 -1.88
CA PRO A 200 -2.14 -13.84 -1.64
C PRO A 200 -2.73 -12.68 -0.83
N PHE A 201 -4.01 -12.37 -1.04
CA PHE A 201 -4.75 -11.41 -0.23
C PHE A 201 -5.25 -12.09 1.06
N GLY A 202 -4.82 -11.57 2.22
CA GLY A 202 -5.24 -12.10 3.52
C GLY A 202 -4.60 -13.43 3.88
N SER A 203 -5.42 -14.43 4.24
CA SER A 203 -4.94 -15.77 4.58
C SER A 203 -4.32 -16.49 3.38
N PRO A 204 -3.39 -17.44 3.62
CA PRO A 204 -2.85 -18.28 2.55
C PRO A 204 -3.98 -18.91 1.73
N ILE A 205 -3.81 -18.94 0.42
CA ILE A 205 -4.76 -19.51 -0.55
C ILE A 205 -4.86 -21.03 -0.33
#